data_16362f44f4a15f69d5b57e5bb0305e20
#
_entry.id   16362f44f4a15f69d5b57e5bb0305e20
#
_cell.length_a   1.000
_cell.length_b   1.000
_cell.length_c   1.000
_cell.angle_alpha   90.00
_cell.angle_beta   90.00
_cell.angle_gamma   90.00
#
_symmetry.space_group_name_H-M   'P 1'
#
loop_
_entity.id
_entity.type
_entity.pdbx_description
1 polymer ?
#
loop_
_entity_poly.entity_id
_entity_poly.type
_entity_poly.pdbx_seq_one_letter_code
_entity_poly.pdbx_strand_id
1 'polypeptide(L)'
;MPLIAKPNAGLPELEDGKTVYKMTPDMFADAMRGLVEAGASIVGGCCGTTPEHIRALTEAVKSMPVHKPLEHHRRVLASERKNVEIDLDGNFTVVGERINPTGKKKLQAQLREGKLDLVRQMAMEQETNGARILDINMGMNGIDEKEMMKSVIYEVSSTVDCPLCIDSSYVEVIEEALKIYPGRALINSISLETEKMEKLLPLAAKYGAMFILLPLSDAGLPKDVEEKKQIINTIYDKALSLGMAHEDIVVDGLVATIGANPKAAIECYETIAYCKDEKKLPTICGLSNISFGLPERMYVNTAFLTMAICKGLTMAIANPSQELLMNAAFASDMLLDRPDSDIAYIERMSRLAEEKAQYETVVVKKSDNAASASNGTCAAGSKDAVFQAVLKGNKGSIIDEVKKMLSDGAKPDEIINNSLIPAINEVGELFNQKKYFLPQLIGSANTMKLAIEHLEPLLEKKDSGEDMPTLVIATVEGDIHDIGKNLVVLMLSLIHISEPTRPLYI
;
A
#
# COMPACT_ATOMS: atom_id res chain seq x y z
N MET A 1 7.31 -8.55 -18.16
CA MET A 1 7.35 -9.99 -17.84
C MET A 1 6.71 -10.77 -18.99
N PRO A 2 7.29 -11.87 -19.50
CA PRO A 2 6.66 -12.66 -20.56
C PRO A 2 5.36 -13.28 -20.05
N LEU A 3 4.33 -13.28 -20.89
CA LEU A 3 3.04 -13.88 -20.60
C LEU A 3 2.95 -15.27 -21.22
N ILE A 4 2.48 -16.24 -20.44
CA ILE A 4 2.23 -17.62 -20.91
C ILE A 4 0.73 -17.82 -20.99
N ALA A 5 0.22 -18.19 -22.17
CA ALA A 5 -1.18 -18.58 -22.38
C ALA A 5 -1.25 -20.09 -22.69
N LYS A 6 -1.94 -20.83 -21.81
CA LYS A 6 -2.10 -22.29 -21.91
C LYS A 6 -3.55 -22.70 -21.61
N PRO A 7 -4.52 -22.33 -22.47
CA PRO A 7 -5.93 -22.66 -22.25
C PRO A 7 -6.25 -24.12 -22.57
N ASN A 8 -7.40 -24.57 -22.10
CA ASN A 8 -8.01 -25.83 -22.55
C ASN A 8 -8.55 -25.71 -23.98
N ALA A 9 -8.76 -26.83 -24.65
CA ALA A 9 -9.42 -26.90 -25.97
C ALA A 9 -10.94 -26.71 -25.87
N GLY A 10 -11.35 -25.54 -25.32
CA GLY A 10 -12.75 -25.20 -25.03
C GLY A 10 -13.18 -25.59 -23.62
N LEU A 11 -14.49 -25.43 -23.37
CA LEU A 11 -15.08 -25.83 -22.08
C LEU A 11 -15.24 -27.35 -22.01
N PRO A 12 -15.05 -27.98 -20.84
CA PRO A 12 -15.33 -29.39 -20.64
C PRO A 12 -16.83 -29.66 -20.72
N GLU A 13 -17.22 -30.64 -21.53
CA GLU A 13 -18.59 -31.16 -21.62
C GLU A 13 -18.61 -32.61 -21.20
N LEU A 14 -19.74 -33.07 -20.62
CA LEU A 14 -19.92 -34.46 -20.24
C LEU A 14 -20.72 -35.22 -21.31
N GLU A 15 -20.10 -36.18 -21.99
CA GLU A 15 -20.76 -37.05 -22.94
C GLU A 15 -20.53 -38.51 -22.54
N ASP A 16 -21.60 -39.27 -22.38
CA ASP A 16 -21.57 -40.69 -21.96
C ASP A 16 -20.69 -40.94 -20.69
N GLY A 17 -20.73 -40.01 -19.75
CA GLY A 17 -19.95 -40.07 -18.49
C GLY A 17 -18.45 -39.79 -18.66
N LYS A 18 -18.02 -39.30 -19.83
CA LYS A 18 -16.63 -38.90 -20.08
C LYS A 18 -16.55 -37.41 -20.37
N THR A 19 -15.49 -36.77 -19.86
CA THR A 19 -15.19 -35.38 -20.20
C THR A 19 -14.63 -35.26 -21.60
N VAL A 20 -15.28 -34.49 -22.44
CA VAL A 20 -14.86 -34.22 -23.84
C VAL A 20 -14.65 -32.69 -24.00
N TYR A 21 -13.76 -32.36 -24.95
CA TYR A 21 -13.46 -30.99 -25.35
C TYR A 21 -13.74 -30.88 -26.86
N LYS A 22 -14.63 -29.92 -27.23
CA LYS A 22 -15.17 -29.86 -28.62
C LYS A 22 -14.45 -28.87 -29.54
N MET A 23 -13.50 -28.09 -28.99
CA MET A 23 -12.77 -27.15 -29.82
C MET A 23 -11.84 -27.92 -30.78
N THR A 24 -12.00 -27.70 -32.07
CA THR A 24 -11.16 -28.33 -33.08
C THR A 24 -9.76 -27.69 -33.12
N PRO A 25 -8.74 -28.38 -33.72
CA PRO A 25 -7.40 -27.80 -33.89
C PRO A 25 -7.40 -26.42 -34.55
N ASP A 26 -8.19 -26.22 -35.61
CA ASP A 26 -8.26 -24.94 -36.33
C ASP A 26 -8.90 -23.84 -35.46
N MET A 27 -10.02 -24.14 -34.79
CA MET A 27 -10.65 -23.18 -33.86
C MET A 27 -9.71 -22.79 -32.70
N PHE A 28 -8.95 -23.77 -32.20
CA PHE A 28 -7.96 -23.53 -31.15
C PHE A 28 -6.83 -22.62 -31.64
N ALA A 29 -6.31 -22.90 -32.84
CA ALA A 29 -5.24 -22.11 -33.43
C ALA A 29 -5.68 -20.66 -33.70
N ASP A 30 -6.90 -20.43 -34.18
CA ASP A 30 -7.44 -19.10 -34.41
C ASP A 30 -7.63 -18.30 -33.10
N ALA A 31 -8.17 -18.93 -32.05
CA ALA A 31 -8.29 -18.31 -30.74
C ALA A 31 -6.91 -17.96 -30.17
N MET A 32 -5.92 -18.82 -30.35
CA MET A 32 -4.56 -18.60 -29.88
C MET A 32 -3.84 -17.45 -30.59
N ARG A 33 -4.14 -17.19 -31.89
CA ARG A 33 -3.65 -15.98 -32.58
C ARG A 33 -4.06 -14.73 -31.85
N GLY A 34 -5.33 -14.63 -31.46
CA GLY A 34 -5.82 -13.48 -30.68
C GLY A 34 -5.07 -13.29 -29.35
N LEU A 35 -4.69 -14.38 -28.67
CA LEU A 35 -3.87 -14.30 -27.46
C LEU A 35 -2.45 -13.81 -27.73
N VAL A 36 -1.83 -14.23 -28.84
CA VAL A 36 -0.52 -13.71 -29.26
C VAL A 36 -0.62 -12.24 -29.63
N GLU A 37 -1.64 -11.81 -30.38
CA GLU A 37 -1.90 -10.41 -30.71
C GLU A 37 -2.12 -9.55 -29.46
N ALA A 38 -2.77 -10.11 -28.43
CA ALA A 38 -2.94 -9.48 -27.13
C ALA A 38 -1.68 -9.42 -26.25
N GLY A 39 -0.55 -10.01 -26.71
CA GLY A 39 0.75 -9.90 -26.05
C GLY A 39 1.28 -11.18 -25.39
N ALA A 40 0.65 -12.34 -25.58
CA ALA A 40 1.21 -13.59 -25.08
C ALA A 40 2.54 -13.91 -25.80
N SER A 41 3.59 -14.16 -25.01
CA SER A 41 4.95 -14.46 -25.53
C SER A 41 5.20 -15.96 -25.66
N ILE A 42 4.51 -16.76 -24.86
CA ILE A 42 4.60 -18.23 -24.86
C ILE A 42 3.17 -18.77 -24.94
N VAL A 43 2.92 -19.64 -25.87
CA VAL A 43 1.59 -20.23 -26.07
C VAL A 43 1.66 -21.76 -26.13
N GLY A 44 0.62 -22.39 -25.61
CA GLY A 44 0.51 -23.86 -25.59
C GLY A 44 -0.92 -24.27 -25.29
N GLY A 45 -1.09 -25.54 -24.95
CA GLY A 45 -2.39 -26.10 -24.63
C GLY A 45 -2.40 -26.79 -23.27
N CYS A 46 -3.61 -27.07 -22.75
CA CYS A 46 -3.86 -27.81 -21.51
C CYS A 46 -4.86 -28.95 -21.81
N CYS A 47 -5.89 -29.11 -20.99
CA CYS A 47 -6.85 -30.21 -21.14
C CYS A 47 -7.57 -30.18 -22.48
N GLY A 48 -7.74 -31.35 -23.09
CA GLY A 48 -8.37 -31.51 -24.39
C GLY A 48 -7.50 -31.20 -25.60
N THR A 49 -6.29 -30.62 -25.43
CA THR A 49 -5.38 -30.41 -26.55
C THR A 49 -4.65 -31.68 -26.93
N THR A 50 -4.59 -31.93 -28.23
CA THR A 50 -3.89 -33.07 -28.84
C THR A 50 -2.67 -32.59 -29.65
N PRO A 51 -1.80 -33.49 -30.13
CA PRO A 51 -0.70 -33.12 -31.03
C PRO A 51 -1.15 -32.34 -32.27
N GLU A 52 -2.35 -32.60 -32.80
CA GLU A 52 -2.93 -31.87 -33.92
C GLU A 52 -3.23 -30.41 -33.56
N HIS A 53 -3.77 -30.15 -32.38
CA HIS A 53 -3.98 -28.79 -31.87
C HIS A 53 -2.67 -28.01 -31.76
N ILE A 54 -1.63 -28.65 -31.25
CA ILE A 54 -0.32 -28.01 -31.11
C ILE A 54 0.33 -27.79 -32.50
N ARG A 55 0.15 -28.70 -33.45
CA ARG A 55 0.64 -28.54 -34.82
C ARG A 55 -0.06 -27.34 -35.50
N ALA A 56 -1.40 -27.29 -35.44
CA ALA A 56 -2.19 -26.18 -35.98
C ALA A 56 -1.80 -24.84 -35.35
N LEU A 57 -1.66 -24.81 -34.00
CA LEU A 57 -1.16 -23.65 -33.27
C LEU A 57 0.22 -23.21 -33.77
N THR A 58 1.18 -24.12 -33.86
CA THR A 58 2.55 -23.81 -34.30
C THR A 58 2.56 -23.17 -35.70
N GLU A 59 1.83 -23.74 -36.63
CA GLU A 59 1.71 -23.17 -37.99
C GLU A 59 1.01 -21.80 -37.99
N ALA A 60 -0.02 -21.62 -37.17
CA ALA A 60 -0.77 -20.37 -37.07
C ALA A 60 0.06 -19.21 -36.55
N VAL A 61 0.96 -19.44 -35.57
CA VAL A 61 1.76 -18.37 -34.93
C VAL A 61 3.18 -18.24 -35.49
N LYS A 62 3.63 -19.14 -36.34
CA LYS A 62 4.99 -19.24 -36.89
C LYS A 62 5.53 -17.92 -37.48
N SER A 63 4.68 -17.17 -38.15
CA SER A 63 5.02 -15.92 -38.81
C SER A 63 4.65 -14.66 -37.99
N MET A 64 4.06 -14.85 -36.83
CA MET A 64 3.67 -13.72 -35.99
C MET A 64 4.88 -13.08 -35.28
N PRO A 65 4.89 -11.77 -35.11
CA PRO A 65 5.97 -11.12 -34.36
C PRO A 65 5.96 -11.57 -32.91
N VAL A 66 7.15 -11.84 -32.38
CA VAL A 66 7.30 -12.14 -30.96
C VAL A 66 7.16 -10.84 -30.16
N HIS A 67 6.16 -10.78 -29.29
CA HIS A 67 6.03 -9.68 -28.34
C HIS A 67 7.17 -9.74 -27.33
N LYS A 68 8.08 -8.79 -27.41
CA LYS A 68 9.06 -8.56 -26.34
C LYS A 68 8.32 -7.87 -25.21
N PRO A 69 8.39 -8.40 -23.98
CA PRO A 69 7.83 -7.71 -22.83
C PRO A 69 8.44 -6.30 -22.73
N LEU A 70 7.59 -5.30 -22.52
CA LEU A 70 8.10 -3.97 -22.17
C LEU A 70 8.83 -4.10 -20.84
N GLU A 71 10.05 -3.62 -20.79
CA GLU A 71 10.78 -3.50 -19.54
C GLU A 71 10.19 -2.32 -18.76
N HIS A 72 9.37 -2.63 -17.78
CA HIS A 72 8.87 -1.67 -16.81
C HIS A 72 9.66 -1.87 -15.52
N HIS A 73 10.58 -0.98 -15.28
CA HIS A 73 11.23 -0.92 -13.98
C HIS A 73 10.29 -0.23 -12.99
N ARG A 74 10.01 -0.88 -11.87
CA ARG A 74 9.13 -0.37 -10.83
C ARG A 74 9.79 -0.55 -9.47
N ARG A 75 9.60 0.44 -8.60
CA ARG A 75 10.04 0.37 -7.20
C ARG A 75 9.04 -0.46 -6.39
N VAL A 76 9.07 -1.77 -6.56
CA VAL A 76 8.12 -2.68 -5.92
C VAL A 76 8.86 -3.78 -5.18
N LEU A 77 8.58 -3.93 -3.91
CA LEU A 77 8.91 -5.12 -3.14
C LEU A 77 7.73 -6.09 -3.21
N ALA A 78 8.01 -7.37 -3.18
CA ALA A 78 6.97 -8.39 -3.25
C ALA A 78 7.22 -9.53 -2.26
N SER A 79 6.16 -10.01 -1.64
CA SER A 79 6.08 -11.34 -1.03
C SER A 79 5.44 -12.31 -2.01
N GLU A 80 5.12 -13.52 -1.55
CA GLU A 80 4.32 -14.50 -2.30
C GLU A 80 2.88 -14.00 -2.59
N ARG A 81 2.32 -13.15 -1.70
CA ARG A 81 0.89 -12.77 -1.72
C ARG A 81 0.62 -11.29 -1.93
N LYS A 82 1.59 -10.43 -1.63
CA LYS A 82 1.41 -8.97 -1.60
C LYS A 82 2.58 -8.25 -2.26
N ASN A 83 2.31 -7.12 -2.85
CA ASN A 83 3.35 -6.18 -3.26
C ASN A 83 3.25 -4.85 -2.51
N VAL A 84 4.37 -4.17 -2.41
CA VAL A 84 4.48 -2.82 -1.83
C VAL A 84 5.25 -1.96 -2.82
N GLU A 85 4.57 -1.01 -3.42
CA GLU A 85 5.17 0.00 -4.27
C GLU A 85 5.73 1.14 -3.41
N ILE A 86 6.94 1.58 -3.76
CA ILE A 86 7.65 2.66 -3.09
C ILE A 86 7.62 3.87 -4.03
N ASP A 87 6.67 4.75 -3.81
CA ASP A 87 6.51 5.97 -4.58
C ASP A 87 7.14 7.16 -3.84
N LEU A 88 7.77 8.08 -4.59
CA LEU A 88 8.38 9.29 -4.03
C LEU A 88 7.35 10.27 -3.46
N ASP A 89 6.16 10.29 -4.06
CA ASP A 89 5.05 11.14 -3.65
C ASP A 89 3.88 10.33 -3.07
N GLY A 90 4.07 9.02 -2.88
CA GLY A 90 3.11 8.12 -2.23
C GLY A 90 3.15 8.20 -0.71
N ASN A 91 2.30 7.41 -0.08
CA ASN A 91 2.19 7.34 1.38
C ASN A 91 3.46 6.80 2.02
N PHE A 92 3.82 7.37 3.16
CA PHE A 92 4.98 6.96 3.95
C PHE A 92 4.89 5.49 4.36
N THR A 93 6.00 4.77 4.24
CA THR A 93 6.04 3.33 4.49
C THR A 93 6.91 3.00 5.71
N VAL A 94 6.32 2.33 6.70
CA VAL A 94 7.05 1.83 7.87
C VAL A 94 7.57 0.43 7.59
N VAL A 95 8.88 0.26 7.80
CA VAL A 95 9.58 -1.02 7.84
C VAL A 95 9.71 -1.44 9.30
N GLY A 96 9.09 -2.54 9.66
CA GLY A 96 9.04 -2.99 11.06
C GLY A 96 10.36 -3.56 11.55
N GLU A 97 10.93 -3.01 12.64
CA GLU A 97 12.27 -3.31 13.16
C GLU A 97 12.31 -4.36 14.28
N ARG A 98 11.17 -4.97 14.64
CA ARG A 98 11.12 -5.75 15.89
C ARG A 98 11.73 -7.13 15.81
N ILE A 99 11.85 -7.73 14.62
CA ILE A 99 12.45 -9.07 14.41
C ILE A 99 13.98 -8.92 14.32
N ASN A 100 14.56 -8.52 15.43
CA ASN A 100 16.00 -8.32 15.61
C ASN A 100 16.35 -8.69 17.05
N PRO A 101 17.27 -9.66 17.30
CA PRO A 101 17.61 -10.14 18.63
C PRO A 101 18.43 -9.16 19.48
N THR A 102 18.96 -8.10 18.89
CA THR A 102 19.79 -7.12 19.58
C THR A 102 19.04 -6.52 20.78
N GLY A 103 19.60 -6.69 21.98
CA GLY A 103 19.02 -6.20 23.23
C GLY A 103 17.77 -6.97 23.74
N LYS A 104 17.27 -7.98 23.02
CA LYS A 104 16.03 -8.71 23.36
C LYS A 104 16.32 -10.11 23.93
N LYS A 105 16.64 -10.20 25.23
CA LYS A 105 17.03 -11.44 25.90
C LYS A 105 16.03 -12.61 25.71
N LYS A 106 14.71 -12.33 25.71
CA LYS A 106 13.67 -13.37 25.52
C LYS A 106 13.72 -13.93 24.09
N LEU A 107 13.86 -13.08 23.08
CA LEU A 107 13.99 -13.50 21.69
C LEU A 107 15.26 -14.32 21.49
N GLN A 108 16.40 -13.84 22.01
CA GLN A 108 17.68 -14.56 21.94
C GLN A 108 17.60 -15.96 22.57
N ALA A 109 16.91 -16.12 23.70
CA ALA A 109 16.73 -17.41 24.34
C ALA A 109 15.94 -18.38 23.45
N GLN A 110 14.81 -17.95 22.88
CA GLN A 110 14.01 -18.77 21.98
C GLN A 110 14.76 -19.17 20.70
N LEU A 111 15.49 -18.22 20.09
CA LEU A 111 16.28 -18.51 18.89
C LEU A 111 17.39 -19.56 19.16
N ARG A 112 18.03 -19.53 20.32
CA ARG A 112 19.00 -20.59 20.71
C ARG A 112 18.37 -21.97 20.90
N GLU A 113 17.08 -22.01 21.26
CA GLU A 113 16.31 -23.24 21.37
C GLU A 113 15.66 -23.66 20.04
N GLY A 114 15.85 -22.90 18.96
CA GLY A 114 15.22 -23.14 17.67
C GLY A 114 13.71 -22.84 17.63
N LYS A 115 13.18 -22.08 18.62
CA LYS A 115 11.76 -21.71 18.71
C LYS A 115 11.49 -20.37 18.04
N LEU A 116 10.43 -20.31 17.23
CA LEU A 116 10.06 -19.14 16.44
C LEU A 116 8.72 -18.50 16.85
N ASP A 117 8.10 -18.96 17.96
CA ASP A 117 6.79 -18.44 18.39
C ASP A 117 6.79 -16.93 18.60
N LEU A 118 7.86 -16.39 19.21
CA LEU A 118 7.98 -14.96 19.45
C LEU A 118 8.24 -14.18 18.14
N VAL A 119 8.95 -14.78 17.18
CA VAL A 119 9.14 -14.20 15.83
C VAL A 119 7.78 -14.09 15.13
N ARG A 120 6.99 -15.17 15.14
CA ARG A 120 5.62 -15.20 14.61
C ARG A 120 4.75 -14.12 15.22
N GLN A 121 4.73 -14.04 16.55
CA GLN A 121 3.97 -13.02 17.25
C GLN A 121 4.41 -11.62 16.87
N MET A 122 5.71 -11.34 16.82
CA MET A 122 6.23 -10.04 16.44
C MET A 122 5.91 -9.68 14.99
N ALA A 123 5.91 -10.64 14.07
CA ALA A 123 5.53 -10.42 12.68
C ALA A 123 4.06 -9.98 12.57
N MET A 124 3.15 -10.73 13.20
CA MET A 124 1.72 -10.42 13.24
C MET A 124 1.43 -9.05 13.88
N GLU A 125 2.06 -8.79 15.03
CA GLU A 125 1.90 -7.50 15.73
C GLU A 125 2.34 -6.32 14.85
N GLN A 126 3.46 -6.44 14.14
CA GLN A 126 3.97 -5.37 13.29
C GLN A 126 3.07 -5.13 12.08
N GLU A 127 2.61 -6.17 11.40
CA GLU A 127 1.67 -6.04 10.28
C GLU A 127 0.35 -5.41 10.73
N THR A 128 -0.22 -5.90 11.85
CA THR A 128 -1.46 -5.35 12.43
C THR A 128 -1.33 -3.86 12.80
N ASN A 129 -0.15 -3.46 13.29
CA ASN A 129 0.12 -2.06 13.64
C ASN A 129 0.49 -1.17 12.44
N GLY A 130 0.50 -1.71 11.22
CA GLY A 130 0.65 -0.95 9.99
C GLY A 130 2.05 -0.95 9.38
N ALA A 131 2.95 -1.86 9.78
CA ALA A 131 4.15 -2.13 9.00
C ALA A 131 3.75 -2.70 7.64
N ARG A 132 4.35 -2.18 6.57
CA ARG A 132 4.12 -2.67 5.20
C ARG A 132 5.24 -3.58 4.72
N ILE A 133 6.40 -3.53 5.36
CA ILE A 133 7.60 -4.32 5.12
C ILE A 133 8.14 -4.74 6.49
N LEU A 134 8.71 -5.92 6.61
CA LEU A 134 9.34 -6.38 7.86
C LEU A 134 10.84 -6.55 7.66
N ASP A 135 11.62 -5.86 8.49
CA ASP A 135 13.06 -6.03 8.58
C ASP A 135 13.39 -7.25 9.47
N ILE A 136 14.22 -8.14 8.95
CA ILE A 136 14.59 -9.39 9.62
C ILE A 136 16.10 -9.44 9.79
N ASN A 137 16.53 -9.40 11.05
CA ASN A 137 17.92 -9.55 11.46
C ASN A 137 18.06 -10.72 12.42
N MET A 138 19.04 -11.61 12.17
CA MET A 138 19.32 -12.76 13.02
C MET A 138 20.74 -12.73 13.60
N GLY A 139 21.43 -11.59 13.51
CA GLY A 139 22.79 -11.40 13.99
C GLY A 139 22.87 -11.49 15.52
N MET A 140 23.30 -12.64 16.04
CA MET A 140 23.58 -12.86 17.44
C MET A 140 24.57 -14.01 17.66
N ASN A 141 25.27 -13.97 18.78
CA ASN A 141 26.21 -15.06 19.16
C ASN A 141 25.44 -16.32 19.61
N GLY A 142 25.98 -17.47 19.24
CA GLY A 142 25.53 -18.78 19.72
C GLY A 142 24.42 -19.43 18.88
N ILE A 143 24.27 -18.98 17.65
CA ILE A 143 23.43 -19.63 16.61
C ILE A 143 24.18 -19.61 15.26
N ASP A 144 23.77 -20.49 14.36
CA ASP A 144 24.11 -20.38 12.94
C ASP A 144 23.12 -19.36 12.31
N GLU A 145 23.62 -18.15 12.03
CA GLU A 145 22.79 -17.06 11.51
C GLU A 145 22.17 -17.42 10.17
N LYS A 146 22.89 -18.14 9.31
CA LYS A 146 22.44 -18.53 7.98
C LYS A 146 21.24 -19.50 8.06
N GLU A 147 21.34 -20.55 8.86
CA GLU A 147 20.26 -21.52 9.04
C GLU A 147 19.07 -20.90 9.78
N MET A 148 19.34 -20.02 10.76
CA MET A 148 18.30 -19.30 11.47
C MET A 148 17.56 -18.33 10.55
N MET A 149 18.26 -17.57 9.71
CA MET A 149 17.65 -16.66 8.73
C MET A 149 16.70 -17.41 7.79
N LYS A 150 17.10 -18.57 7.27
CA LYS A 150 16.24 -19.42 6.43
C LYS A 150 14.97 -19.84 7.19
N SER A 151 15.11 -20.33 8.39
CA SER A 151 13.98 -20.77 9.21
C SER A 151 13.02 -19.63 9.52
N VAL A 152 13.53 -18.45 9.82
CA VAL A 152 12.73 -17.25 10.08
C VAL A 152 12.02 -16.76 8.82
N ILE A 153 12.67 -16.78 7.66
CA ILE A 153 12.04 -16.41 6.38
C ILE A 153 10.84 -17.32 6.11
N TYR A 154 10.99 -18.65 6.23
CA TYR A 154 9.87 -19.59 6.07
C TYR A 154 8.73 -19.32 7.06
N GLU A 155 9.07 -19.10 8.33
CA GLU A 155 8.09 -18.85 9.38
C GLU A 155 7.32 -17.54 9.14
N VAL A 156 8.03 -16.44 8.85
CA VAL A 156 7.42 -15.13 8.65
C VAL A 156 6.61 -15.09 7.35
N SER A 157 7.15 -15.63 6.24
CA SER A 157 6.42 -15.68 4.96
C SER A 157 5.14 -16.53 5.01
N SER A 158 5.09 -17.54 5.89
CA SER A 158 3.86 -18.34 6.10
C SER A 158 2.87 -17.65 7.03
N THR A 159 3.30 -16.69 7.85
CA THR A 159 2.51 -16.06 8.90
C THR A 159 1.87 -14.75 8.46
N VAL A 160 2.59 -13.91 7.70
CA VAL A 160 2.17 -12.58 7.27
C VAL A 160 2.38 -12.38 5.77
N ASP A 161 1.71 -11.37 5.22
CA ASP A 161 1.78 -11.07 3.78
C ASP A 161 2.82 -9.99 3.43
N CYS A 162 3.43 -9.34 4.41
CA CYS A 162 4.40 -8.27 4.20
C CYS A 162 5.65 -8.76 3.46
N PRO A 163 6.15 -8.01 2.45
CA PRO A 163 7.49 -8.21 1.91
C PRO A 163 8.57 -8.07 2.98
N LEU A 164 9.72 -8.73 2.75
CA LEU A 164 10.81 -8.76 3.70
C LEU A 164 11.98 -7.86 3.28
N CYS A 165 12.56 -7.20 4.29
CA CYS A 165 13.85 -6.56 4.27
C CYS A 165 14.83 -7.50 4.97
N ILE A 166 15.87 -7.96 4.27
CA ILE A 166 16.85 -8.93 4.77
C ILE A 166 18.06 -8.16 5.28
N ASP A 167 18.23 -8.18 6.59
CA ASP A 167 19.30 -7.46 7.28
C ASP A 167 20.34 -8.44 7.83
N SER A 168 21.55 -8.39 7.27
CA SER A 168 22.73 -9.11 7.78
C SER A 168 24.02 -8.42 7.40
N SER A 169 25.02 -8.57 8.26
CA SER A 169 26.39 -8.14 7.97
C SER A 169 27.15 -9.13 7.07
N TYR A 170 26.64 -10.36 6.91
CA TYR A 170 27.32 -11.43 6.18
C TYR A 170 26.70 -11.66 4.81
N VAL A 171 27.53 -11.61 3.77
CA VAL A 171 27.12 -11.79 2.37
C VAL A 171 26.47 -13.16 2.14
N GLU A 172 27.03 -14.22 2.71
CA GLU A 172 26.51 -15.58 2.59
C GLU A 172 25.14 -15.78 3.24
N VAL A 173 24.82 -15.04 4.31
CA VAL A 173 23.48 -15.08 4.93
C VAL A 173 22.45 -14.46 3.98
N ILE A 174 22.79 -13.31 3.41
CA ILE A 174 21.91 -12.62 2.45
C ILE A 174 21.73 -13.47 1.19
N GLU A 175 22.79 -14.06 0.65
CA GLU A 175 22.69 -14.92 -0.54
C GLU A 175 21.78 -16.12 -0.30
N GLU A 176 21.91 -16.83 0.81
CA GLU A 176 21.05 -17.97 1.15
C GLU A 176 19.59 -17.53 1.38
N ALA A 177 19.39 -16.38 2.00
CA ALA A 177 18.06 -15.79 2.16
C ALA A 177 17.38 -15.49 0.81
N LEU A 178 18.12 -14.87 -0.12
CA LEU A 178 17.62 -14.54 -1.46
C LEU A 178 17.31 -15.77 -2.30
N LYS A 179 18.02 -16.90 -2.09
CA LYS A 179 17.75 -18.17 -2.80
C LYS A 179 16.37 -18.76 -2.48
N ILE A 180 15.91 -18.56 -1.25
CA ILE A 180 14.67 -19.19 -0.76
C ILE A 180 13.49 -18.23 -0.67
N TYR A 181 13.73 -16.92 -0.63
CA TYR A 181 12.65 -15.96 -0.50
C TYR A 181 11.77 -15.92 -1.75
N PRO A 182 10.45 -16.18 -1.64
CA PRO A 182 9.56 -16.34 -2.80
C PRO A 182 9.05 -15.03 -3.38
N GLY A 183 9.79 -13.93 -3.20
CA GLY A 183 9.39 -12.59 -3.63
C GLY A 183 10.57 -11.75 -4.06
N ARG A 184 10.34 -10.43 -4.14
CA ARG A 184 11.38 -9.45 -4.38
C ARG A 184 11.74 -8.77 -3.06
N ALA A 185 12.89 -9.13 -2.49
CA ALA A 185 13.37 -8.63 -1.22
C ALA A 185 13.99 -7.24 -1.30
N LEU A 186 14.07 -6.57 -0.15
CA LEU A 186 14.94 -5.42 0.09
C LEU A 186 16.18 -5.89 0.86
N ILE A 187 17.38 -5.61 0.38
CA ILE A 187 18.62 -5.94 1.07
C ILE A 187 18.99 -4.77 1.98
N ASN A 188 19.24 -5.03 3.26
CA ASN A 188 19.70 -4.07 4.25
C ASN A 188 21.12 -4.49 4.71
N SER A 189 22.19 -3.83 4.27
CA SER A 189 22.34 -2.77 3.28
C SER A 189 23.65 -2.95 2.50
N ILE A 190 23.81 -2.22 1.40
CA ILE A 190 25.02 -2.19 0.60
C ILE A 190 25.70 -0.83 0.79
N SER A 191 26.95 -0.85 1.27
CA SER A 191 27.79 0.32 1.48
C SER A 191 28.96 0.33 0.51
N LEU A 192 29.76 1.41 0.53
CA LEU A 192 31.02 1.52 -0.24
C LEU A 192 32.17 0.72 0.41
N GLU A 193 31.90 -0.06 1.46
CA GLU A 193 32.85 -1.03 1.96
C GLU A 193 33.20 -2.06 0.89
N THR A 194 34.47 -2.26 0.64
CA THR A 194 34.97 -3.06 -0.50
C THR A 194 34.33 -4.44 -0.57
N GLU A 195 34.22 -5.14 0.55
CA GLU A 195 33.65 -6.49 0.57
C GLU A 195 32.16 -6.48 0.20
N LYS A 196 31.37 -5.55 0.73
CA LYS A 196 29.93 -5.46 0.44
C LYS A 196 29.68 -5.04 -1.00
N MET A 197 30.40 -4.03 -1.47
CA MET A 197 30.20 -3.52 -2.81
C MET A 197 30.60 -4.55 -3.88
N GLU A 198 31.71 -5.26 -3.71
CA GLU A 198 32.19 -6.24 -4.70
C GLU A 198 31.40 -7.55 -4.70
N LYS A 199 30.88 -7.99 -3.56
CA LYS A 199 30.19 -9.27 -3.45
C LYS A 199 28.67 -9.13 -3.42
N LEU A 200 28.13 -8.18 -2.65
CA LEU A 200 26.68 -8.09 -2.40
C LEU A 200 25.94 -7.37 -3.51
N LEU A 201 26.53 -6.36 -4.14
CA LEU A 201 25.89 -5.64 -5.24
C LEU A 201 25.66 -6.55 -6.48
N PRO A 202 26.61 -7.41 -6.92
CA PRO A 202 26.33 -8.41 -7.95
C PRO A 202 25.26 -9.44 -7.57
N LEU A 203 25.13 -9.78 -6.28
CA LEU A 203 24.06 -10.66 -5.81
C LEU A 203 22.70 -9.97 -5.91
N ALA A 204 22.60 -8.70 -5.54
CA ALA A 204 21.37 -7.92 -5.71
C ALA A 204 20.92 -7.92 -7.19
N ALA A 205 21.86 -7.66 -8.11
CA ALA A 205 21.59 -7.71 -9.55
C ALA A 205 21.17 -9.13 -10.01
N LYS A 206 21.86 -10.16 -9.55
CA LYS A 206 21.57 -11.57 -9.92
C LYS A 206 20.17 -12.02 -9.50
N TYR A 207 19.74 -11.66 -8.29
CA TYR A 207 18.44 -12.09 -7.75
C TYR A 207 17.31 -11.08 -8.03
N GLY A 208 17.61 -9.93 -8.65
CA GLY A 208 16.64 -8.87 -8.93
C GLY A 208 16.09 -8.20 -7.67
N ALA A 209 16.85 -8.22 -6.58
CA ALA A 209 16.48 -7.60 -5.31
C ALA A 209 16.66 -6.08 -5.37
N MET A 210 15.81 -5.34 -4.63
CA MET A 210 16.10 -3.96 -4.28
C MET A 210 17.10 -3.91 -3.13
N PHE A 211 17.82 -2.80 -2.99
CA PHE A 211 18.73 -2.66 -1.87
C PHE A 211 18.75 -1.27 -1.27
N ILE A 212 19.05 -1.22 0.02
CA ILE A 212 19.32 0.02 0.74
C ILE A 212 20.79 0.38 0.49
N LEU A 213 21.01 1.53 -0.18
CA LEU A 213 22.29 2.15 -0.36
C LEU A 213 22.65 2.91 0.92
N LEU A 214 23.62 2.40 1.68
CA LEU A 214 24.11 3.01 2.91
C LEU A 214 25.35 3.83 2.59
N PRO A 215 25.34 5.17 2.77
CA PRO A 215 26.49 6.03 2.46
C PRO A 215 27.59 5.95 3.52
N LEU A 216 28.19 4.77 3.62
CA LEU A 216 29.31 4.41 4.50
C LEU A 216 30.43 3.82 3.64
N SER A 217 31.69 4.01 4.05
CA SER A 217 32.85 3.48 3.36
C SER A 217 33.82 2.76 4.32
N ASP A 218 34.90 2.16 3.78
CA ASP A 218 35.98 1.59 4.59
C ASP A 218 36.63 2.60 5.54
N ALA A 219 36.53 3.91 5.24
CA ALA A 219 36.98 4.98 6.13
C ALA A 219 36.01 5.28 7.29
N GLY A 220 34.84 4.61 7.33
CA GLY A 220 33.80 4.80 8.34
C GLY A 220 32.73 5.80 7.91
N LEU A 221 32.24 6.58 8.88
CA LEU A 221 31.18 7.57 8.65
C LEU A 221 31.68 8.74 7.80
N PRO A 222 30.87 9.24 6.84
CA PRO A 222 31.21 10.41 6.06
C PRO A 222 31.33 11.66 6.94
N LYS A 223 32.22 12.57 6.56
CA LYS A 223 32.54 13.79 7.33
C LYS A 223 31.43 14.82 7.24
N ASP A 224 30.75 14.87 6.09
CA ASP A 224 29.74 15.86 5.77
C ASP A 224 28.77 15.34 4.70
N VAL A 225 27.81 16.18 4.33
CA VAL A 225 26.78 15.85 3.32
C VAL A 225 27.40 15.69 1.92
N GLU A 226 28.46 16.41 1.60
CA GLU A 226 29.09 16.30 0.28
C GLU A 226 29.82 14.96 0.11
N GLU A 227 30.49 14.46 1.15
CA GLU A 227 31.05 13.11 1.13
C GLU A 227 29.95 12.04 1.07
N LYS A 228 28.81 12.22 1.78
CA LYS A 228 27.63 11.35 1.61
C LYS A 228 27.18 11.29 0.15
N LYS A 229 27.03 12.44 -0.50
CA LYS A 229 26.63 12.53 -1.92
C LYS A 229 27.62 11.81 -2.84
N GLN A 230 28.92 11.96 -2.60
CA GLN A 230 29.98 11.26 -3.36
C GLN A 230 29.85 9.74 -3.23
N ILE A 231 29.69 9.24 -2.01
CA ILE A 231 29.51 7.81 -1.76
C ILE A 231 28.22 7.30 -2.43
N ILE A 232 27.10 8.03 -2.29
CA ILE A 232 25.83 7.70 -2.95
C ILE A 232 26.03 7.58 -4.46
N ASN A 233 26.66 8.56 -5.09
CA ASN A 233 26.88 8.54 -6.53
C ASN A 233 27.78 7.38 -6.96
N THR A 234 28.84 7.07 -6.20
CA THR A 234 29.76 5.97 -6.51
C THR A 234 29.05 4.61 -6.50
N ILE A 235 28.26 4.33 -5.47
CA ILE A 235 27.51 3.06 -5.37
C ILE A 235 26.40 3.01 -6.45
N TYR A 236 25.70 4.12 -6.66
CA TYR A 236 24.67 4.26 -7.68
C TYR A 236 25.20 3.94 -9.08
N ASP A 237 26.29 4.60 -9.50
CA ASP A 237 26.90 4.40 -10.82
C ASP A 237 27.39 2.95 -10.99
N LYS A 238 27.92 2.34 -9.94
CA LYS A 238 28.32 0.94 -9.96
C LYS A 238 27.13 -0.01 -10.12
N ALA A 239 26.00 0.27 -9.43
CA ALA A 239 24.78 -0.53 -9.58
C ALA A 239 24.26 -0.51 -11.01
N LEU A 240 24.17 0.68 -11.61
CA LEU A 240 23.78 0.82 -13.02
C LEU A 240 24.73 0.10 -13.97
N SER A 241 26.02 0.13 -13.70
CA SER A 241 27.02 -0.59 -14.52
C SER A 241 26.88 -2.11 -14.48
N LEU A 242 26.22 -2.64 -13.46
CA LEU A 242 25.89 -4.06 -13.31
C LEU A 242 24.51 -4.43 -13.90
N GLY A 243 23.83 -3.48 -14.56
CA GLY A 243 22.56 -3.69 -15.19
C GLY A 243 21.35 -3.54 -14.24
N MET A 244 21.56 -3.05 -13.02
CA MET A 244 20.45 -2.71 -12.11
C MET A 244 19.74 -1.45 -12.61
N ALA A 245 18.47 -1.37 -12.31
CA ALA A 245 17.67 -0.19 -12.64
C ALA A 245 17.76 0.87 -11.53
N HIS A 246 17.47 2.11 -11.89
CA HIS A 246 17.29 3.22 -10.96
C HIS A 246 16.26 2.88 -9.87
N GLU A 247 15.23 2.15 -10.23
CA GLU A 247 14.12 1.73 -9.37
C GLU A 247 14.49 0.63 -8.35
N ASP A 248 15.69 0.05 -8.44
CA ASP A 248 16.16 -0.98 -7.52
C ASP A 248 16.79 -0.38 -6.25
N ILE A 249 16.98 0.93 -6.21
CA ILE A 249 17.81 1.61 -5.22
C ILE A 249 16.96 2.45 -4.26
N VAL A 250 17.20 2.25 -2.96
CA VAL A 250 16.67 3.08 -1.86
C VAL A 250 17.86 3.62 -1.09
N VAL A 251 17.93 4.91 -0.78
CA VAL A 251 19.09 5.50 -0.11
C VAL A 251 18.83 5.67 1.39
N ASP A 252 19.75 5.19 2.24
CA ASP A 252 19.71 5.51 3.67
C ASP A 252 20.19 6.94 3.89
N GLY A 253 19.36 7.76 4.56
CA GLY A 253 19.73 9.12 4.95
C GLY A 253 20.87 9.19 5.96
N LEU A 254 21.29 8.04 6.51
CA LEU A 254 22.35 7.87 7.51
C LEU A 254 22.18 8.79 8.71
N VAL A 255 21.33 8.36 9.64
CA VAL A 255 20.99 9.11 10.84
C VAL A 255 22.02 8.86 11.95
N ALA A 256 22.81 9.86 12.26
CA ALA A 256 23.65 9.87 13.47
C ALA A 256 22.83 10.32 14.70
N THR A 257 23.33 10.03 15.91
CA THR A 257 22.67 10.52 17.12
C THR A 257 22.95 12.01 17.34
N ILE A 258 21.90 12.77 17.66
CA ILE A 258 22.02 14.21 17.96
C ILE A 258 22.89 14.47 19.19
N GLY A 259 23.01 13.50 20.09
CA GLY A 259 23.89 13.57 21.25
C GLY A 259 25.39 13.63 20.89
N ALA A 260 25.79 13.03 19.77
CA ALA A 260 27.17 13.07 19.28
C ALA A 260 27.39 14.14 18.20
N ASN A 261 26.37 14.42 17.38
CA ASN A 261 26.43 15.45 16.34
C ASN A 261 25.17 16.31 16.38
N PRO A 262 25.24 17.55 16.87
CA PRO A 262 24.09 18.47 16.93
C PRO A 262 23.46 18.77 15.55
N LYS A 263 24.20 18.57 14.45
CA LYS A 263 23.71 18.77 13.08
C LYS A 263 23.14 17.50 12.44
N ALA A 264 23.16 16.37 13.13
CA ALA A 264 22.77 15.07 12.57
C ALA A 264 21.41 15.07 11.86
N ALA A 265 20.40 15.73 12.44
CA ALA A 265 19.09 15.85 11.82
C ALA A 265 19.15 16.67 10.52
N ILE A 266 19.83 17.82 10.54
CA ILE A 266 19.95 18.71 9.38
C ILE A 266 20.67 18.00 8.24
N GLU A 267 21.80 17.37 8.51
CA GLU A 267 22.58 16.61 7.52
C GLU A 267 21.75 15.46 6.89
N CYS A 268 20.91 14.80 7.71
CA CYS A 268 19.99 13.78 7.20
C CYS A 268 18.91 14.40 6.30
N TYR A 269 18.31 15.51 6.69
CA TYR A 269 17.30 16.20 5.88
C TYR A 269 17.86 16.69 4.54
N GLU A 270 19.09 17.21 4.53
CA GLU A 270 19.76 17.62 3.30
C GLU A 270 20.05 16.44 2.38
N THR A 271 20.44 15.28 2.95
CA THR A 271 20.64 14.04 2.19
C THR A 271 19.32 13.54 1.60
N ILE A 272 18.23 13.55 2.37
CA ILE A 272 16.89 13.15 1.90
C ILE A 272 16.43 14.06 0.76
N ALA A 273 16.55 15.39 0.93
CA ALA A 273 16.17 16.36 -0.08
C ALA A 273 16.99 16.17 -1.37
N TYR A 274 18.30 15.98 -1.28
CA TYR A 274 19.16 15.67 -2.43
C TYR A 274 18.69 14.42 -3.17
N CYS A 275 18.40 13.34 -2.45
CA CYS A 275 17.93 12.10 -3.07
C CYS A 275 16.59 12.28 -3.75
N LYS A 276 15.62 12.98 -3.13
CA LYS A 276 14.31 13.24 -3.72
C LYS A 276 14.39 14.18 -4.91
N ASP A 277 15.03 15.34 -4.74
CA ASP A 277 14.92 16.46 -5.69
C ASP A 277 15.86 16.31 -6.88
N GLU A 278 17.08 15.84 -6.65
CA GLU A 278 18.09 15.74 -7.70
C GLU A 278 18.20 14.32 -8.26
N LYS A 279 18.24 13.30 -7.39
CA LYS A 279 18.44 11.91 -7.83
C LYS A 279 17.13 11.17 -8.16
N LYS A 280 15.97 11.66 -7.72
CA LYS A 280 14.67 10.98 -7.82
C LYS A 280 14.67 9.57 -7.22
N LEU A 281 15.41 9.39 -6.13
CA LEU A 281 15.54 8.15 -5.38
C LEU A 281 14.74 8.20 -4.08
N PRO A 282 14.04 7.12 -3.72
CA PRO A 282 13.41 6.98 -2.43
C PRO A 282 14.45 6.89 -1.32
N THR A 283 14.06 7.34 -0.13
CA THR A 283 14.95 7.35 1.03
C THR A 283 14.37 6.56 2.20
N ILE A 284 15.26 5.98 2.99
CA ILE A 284 14.95 5.28 4.24
C ILE A 284 15.88 5.77 5.35
N CYS A 285 15.50 5.59 6.59
CA CYS A 285 16.41 5.79 7.72
C CYS A 285 16.05 4.88 8.91
N GLY A 286 17.06 4.50 9.67
CA GLY A 286 16.91 3.91 11.00
C GLY A 286 16.50 4.99 11.99
N LEU A 287 15.20 5.17 12.19
CA LEU A 287 14.63 6.34 12.89
C LEU A 287 15.15 6.49 14.32
N SER A 288 15.27 5.39 15.03
CA SER A 288 15.63 5.37 16.45
C SER A 288 17.05 5.89 16.74
N ASN A 289 17.92 5.99 15.74
CA ASN A 289 19.32 6.42 15.91
C ASN A 289 19.40 7.88 16.33
N ILE A 290 18.51 8.76 15.84
CA ILE A 290 18.55 10.21 16.12
C ILE A 290 18.55 10.53 17.62
N SER A 291 17.79 9.77 18.39
CA SER A 291 17.55 9.99 19.81
C SER A 291 18.36 9.06 20.74
N PHE A 292 19.32 8.32 20.20
CA PHE A 292 20.10 7.38 21.02
C PHE A 292 20.76 8.08 22.19
N GLY A 293 20.59 7.54 23.40
CA GLY A 293 21.13 8.11 24.65
C GLY A 293 20.30 9.26 25.26
N LEU A 294 19.23 9.72 24.61
CA LEU A 294 18.37 10.77 25.15
C LEU A 294 17.24 10.19 26.02
N PRO A 295 16.72 10.94 26.99
CA PRO A 295 15.48 10.61 27.68
C PRO A 295 14.28 10.87 26.74
N GLU A 296 13.12 10.27 27.04
CA GLU A 296 11.84 10.50 26.35
C GLU A 296 11.96 10.48 24.82
N ARG A 297 12.66 9.50 24.31
CA ARG A 297 13.06 9.33 22.91
C ARG A 297 11.91 9.44 21.91
N MET A 298 10.69 9.07 22.34
CA MET A 298 9.49 9.08 21.51
C MET A 298 9.21 10.47 20.91
N TYR A 299 9.33 11.52 21.69
CA TYR A 299 9.08 12.88 21.20
C TYR A 299 10.08 13.31 20.16
N VAL A 300 11.36 13.02 20.38
CA VAL A 300 12.43 13.34 19.42
C VAL A 300 12.25 12.53 18.13
N ASN A 301 11.98 11.23 18.25
CA ASN A 301 11.76 10.36 17.08
C ASN A 301 10.55 10.82 16.26
N THR A 302 9.44 11.17 16.91
CA THR A 302 8.21 11.62 16.24
C THR A 302 8.42 12.97 15.54
N ALA A 303 9.05 13.93 16.21
CA ALA A 303 9.35 15.23 15.61
C ALA A 303 10.31 15.09 14.42
N PHE A 304 11.38 14.31 14.58
CA PHE A 304 12.33 14.03 13.50
C PHE A 304 11.65 13.38 12.30
N LEU A 305 10.78 12.37 12.53
CA LEU A 305 10.03 11.71 11.47
C LEU A 305 9.18 12.70 10.67
N THR A 306 8.38 13.52 11.34
CA THR A 306 7.50 14.51 10.68
C THR A 306 8.30 15.47 9.80
N MET A 307 9.43 15.99 10.33
CA MET A 307 10.31 16.88 9.59
C MET A 307 10.99 16.16 8.40
N ALA A 308 11.39 14.90 8.56
CA ALA A 308 12.00 14.11 7.51
C ALA A 308 11.01 13.78 6.39
N ILE A 309 9.75 13.43 6.71
CA ILE A 309 8.68 13.20 5.72
C ILE A 309 8.45 14.49 4.91
N CYS A 310 8.41 15.66 5.56
CA CYS A 310 8.29 16.95 4.89
C CYS A 310 9.45 17.21 3.92
N LYS A 311 10.65 16.66 4.19
CA LYS A 311 11.82 16.75 3.30
C LYS A 311 11.86 15.68 2.21
N GLY A 312 10.91 14.74 2.21
CA GLY A 312 10.77 13.71 1.20
C GLY A 312 11.19 12.31 1.62
N LEU A 313 11.33 12.03 2.92
CA LEU A 313 11.54 10.66 3.41
C LEU A 313 10.36 9.78 2.99
N THR A 314 10.66 8.66 2.33
CA THR A 314 9.65 7.71 1.84
C THR A 314 9.41 6.54 2.78
N MET A 315 10.45 6.12 3.52
CA MET A 315 10.39 4.97 4.43
C MET A 315 11.19 5.23 5.71
N ALA A 316 10.83 4.51 6.78
CA ALA A 316 11.72 4.39 7.95
C ALA A 316 11.67 2.99 8.55
N ILE A 317 12.83 2.52 9.02
CA ILE A 317 12.94 1.36 9.90
C ILE A 317 12.58 1.84 11.30
N ALA A 318 11.43 1.39 11.79
CA ALA A 318 10.84 1.87 13.04
C ALA A 318 9.95 0.80 13.70
N ASN A 319 9.62 1.03 14.97
CA ASN A 319 8.68 0.18 15.69
C ASN A 319 7.22 0.62 15.43
N PRO A 320 6.42 -0.12 14.66
CA PRO A 320 5.04 0.25 14.34
C PRO A 320 4.09 0.18 15.53
N SER A 321 4.49 -0.44 16.66
CA SER A 321 3.70 -0.45 17.90
C SER A 321 3.78 0.87 18.67
N GLN A 322 4.58 1.83 18.20
CA GLN A 322 4.65 3.17 18.78
C GLN A 322 3.52 4.05 18.23
N GLU A 323 2.39 4.10 18.97
CA GLU A 323 1.16 4.76 18.52
C GLU A 323 1.39 6.22 18.09
N LEU A 324 2.09 7.01 18.93
CA LEU A 324 2.37 8.42 18.64
C LEU A 324 3.13 8.61 17.33
N LEU A 325 4.15 7.79 17.10
CA LEU A 325 4.98 7.83 15.89
C LEU A 325 4.16 7.49 14.64
N MET A 326 3.40 6.40 14.71
CA MET A 326 2.55 5.98 13.59
C MET A 326 1.46 7.01 13.30
N ASN A 327 0.82 7.57 14.32
CA ASN A 327 -0.21 8.60 14.15
C ASN A 327 0.36 9.87 13.51
N ALA A 328 1.58 10.25 13.88
CA ALA A 328 2.28 11.37 13.24
C ALA A 328 2.62 11.10 11.77
N ALA A 329 3.01 9.86 11.41
CA ALA A 329 3.24 9.48 10.03
C ALA A 329 1.98 9.63 9.16
N PHE A 330 0.85 9.05 9.59
CA PHE A 330 -0.43 9.17 8.88
C PHE A 330 -0.91 10.63 8.79
N ALA A 331 -0.74 11.41 9.86
CA ALA A 331 -1.07 12.83 9.85
C ALA A 331 -0.18 13.63 8.88
N SER A 332 1.11 13.27 8.77
CA SER A 332 2.03 13.92 7.84
C SER A 332 1.65 13.65 6.39
N ASP A 333 1.25 12.41 6.05
CA ASP A 333 0.78 12.06 4.72
C ASP A 333 -0.48 12.87 4.35
N MET A 334 -1.44 12.98 5.27
CA MET A 334 -2.66 13.77 5.06
C MET A 334 -2.35 15.26 4.86
N LEU A 335 -1.42 15.84 5.64
CA LEU A 335 -1.02 17.24 5.51
C LEU A 335 -0.24 17.53 4.21
N LEU A 336 0.35 16.52 3.60
CA LEU A 336 1.05 16.59 2.32
C LEU A 336 0.17 16.23 1.12
N ASP A 337 -1.14 16.06 1.33
CA ASP A 337 -2.12 15.73 0.28
C ASP A 337 -1.73 14.48 -0.53
N ARG A 338 -1.21 13.45 0.16
CA ARG A 338 -0.82 12.19 -0.48
C ARG A 338 -2.04 11.34 -0.84
N PRO A 339 -1.96 10.44 -1.85
CA PRO A 339 -3.11 9.66 -2.32
C PRO A 339 -3.83 8.90 -1.18
N ASP A 340 -5.15 9.11 -1.05
CA ASP A 340 -6.03 8.44 -0.07
C ASP A 340 -5.59 8.57 1.40
N SER A 341 -4.72 9.52 1.71
CA SER A 341 -4.13 9.70 3.05
C SER A 341 -5.14 10.19 4.09
N ASP A 342 -6.14 10.94 3.69
CA ASP A 342 -7.27 11.36 4.51
C ASP A 342 -8.10 10.17 4.97
N ILE A 343 -8.43 9.26 4.06
CA ILE A 343 -9.15 8.02 4.35
C ILE A 343 -8.31 7.13 5.27
N ALA A 344 -7.04 6.93 4.95
CA ALA A 344 -6.14 6.09 5.73
C ALA A 344 -5.95 6.62 7.17
N TYR A 345 -5.84 7.95 7.34
CA TYR A 345 -5.77 8.59 8.66
C TYR A 345 -7.05 8.35 9.48
N ILE A 346 -8.21 8.56 8.87
CA ILE A 346 -9.50 8.41 9.55
C ILE A 346 -9.76 6.95 9.94
N GLU A 347 -9.51 6.00 9.05
CA GLU A 347 -9.65 4.58 9.34
C GLU A 347 -8.78 4.16 10.52
N ARG A 348 -7.54 4.64 10.56
CA ARG A 348 -6.64 4.39 11.68
C ARG A 348 -7.16 4.97 12.98
N MET A 349 -7.60 6.25 12.98
CA MET A 349 -8.10 6.91 14.19
C MET A 349 -9.40 6.27 14.70
N SER A 350 -10.29 5.86 13.79
CA SER A 350 -11.53 5.15 14.13
C SER A 350 -11.24 3.80 14.79
N ARG A 351 -10.31 3.02 14.21
CA ARG A 351 -9.89 1.73 14.80
C ARG A 351 -9.30 1.92 16.20
N LEU A 352 -8.42 2.90 16.39
CA LEU A 352 -7.83 3.18 17.71
C LEU A 352 -8.89 3.61 18.75
N ALA A 353 -9.91 4.36 18.31
CA ALA A 353 -11.00 4.75 19.19
C ALA A 353 -11.86 3.54 19.60
N GLU A 354 -12.13 2.63 18.67
CA GLU A 354 -12.85 1.37 18.96
C GLU A 354 -12.06 0.46 19.91
N GLU A 355 -10.76 0.29 19.68
CA GLU A 355 -9.89 -0.49 20.56
C GLU A 355 -9.86 0.09 21.99
N LYS A 356 -9.76 1.42 22.14
CA LYS A 356 -9.82 2.11 23.45
C LYS A 356 -11.17 1.90 24.12
N ALA A 357 -12.28 2.06 23.42
CA ALA A 357 -13.62 1.84 23.96
C ALA A 357 -13.84 0.38 24.41
N GLN A 358 -13.32 -0.60 23.67
CA GLN A 358 -13.36 -2.02 24.07
C GLN A 358 -12.53 -2.27 25.33
N TYR A 359 -11.36 -1.64 25.45
CA TYR A 359 -10.50 -1.77 26.63
C TYR A 359 -11.17 -1.18 27.88
N GLU A 360 -11.79 0.00 27.78
CA GLU A 360 -12.56 0.60 28.87
C GLU A 360 -13.74 -0.26 29.29
N THR A 361 -14.45 -0.88 28.33
CA THR A 361 -15.57 -1.80 28.61
C THR A 361 -15.12 -3.07 29.32
N VAL A 362 -13.94 -3.59 29.02
CA VAL A 362 -13.36 -4.77 29.68
C VAL A 362 -12.87 -4.45 31.09
N VAL A 363 -12.33 -3.25 31.31
CA VAL A 363 -11.88 -2.80 32.63
C VAL A 363 -13.08 -2.54 33.54
N VAL A 364 -14.15 -1.93 33.03
CA VAL A 364 -15.41 -1.70 33.79
C VAL A 364 -16.11 -3.01 34.12
N LYS A 365 -16.13 -3.99 33.20
CA LYS A 365 -16.71 -5.33 33.47
C LYS A 365 -15.93 -6.17 34.50
N LYS A 366 -14.71 -5.80 34.85
CA LYS A 366 -13.96 -6.42 35.95
C LYS A 366 -14.28 -5.80 37.31
N SER A 367 -14.94 -4.63 37.37
CA SER A 367 -15.35 -3.97 38.60
C SER A 367 -16.82 -4.16 38.98
N ASP A 368 -17.70 -4.58 38.05
CA ASP A 368 -19.13 -4.76 38.34
C ASP A 368 -19.66 -6.07 37.78
N ASN A 369 -19.69 -7.09 38.68
CA ASN A 369 -20.54 -8.25 38.51
C ASN A 369 -21.91 -7.87 39.07
N ALA A 370 -22.82 -7.34 38.25
CA ALA A 370 -24.27 -7.51 38.35
C ALA A 370 -25.04 -6.66 37.29
N ALA A 371 -25.95 -7.39 36.67
CA ALA A 371 -27.23 -6.95 36.10
C ALA A 371 -27.30 -6.46 34.63
N SER A 372 -27.84 -7.41 33.87
CA SER A 372 -28.94 -7.34 32.89
C SER A 372 -28.78 -6.68 31.54
N ALA A 373 -29.11 -7.56 30.59
CA ALA A 373 -29.29 -7.38 29.16
C ALA A 373 -30.40 -6.40 28.77
N SER A 374 -30.23 -5.70 27.66
CA SER A 374 -31.35 -5.44 26.77
C SER A 374 -30.89 -5.44 25.31
N ASN A 375 -31.50 -6.31 24.54
CA ASN A 375 -31.42 -6.48 23.09
C ASN A 375 -31.97 -5.25 22.35
N GLY A 376 -31.26 -4.85 21.31
CA GLY A 376 -31.78 -3.98 20.26
C GLY A 376 -31.32 -4.53 18.91
N THR A 377 -32.07 -5.46 18.35
CA THR A 377 -31.93 -5.95 16.98
C THR A 377 -32.39 -4.88 16.00
N CYS A 378 -31.50 -4.41 15.13
CA CYS A 378 -31.85 -3.75 13.88
C CYS A 378 -31.63 -4.73 12.72
N ALA A 379 -32.69 -4.93 11.95
CA ALA A 379 -32.76 -5.83 10.81
C ALA A 379 -31.79 -5.41 9.68
N ALA A 380 -30.98 -6.36 9.24
CA ALA A 380 -30.13 -6.20 8.05
C ALA A 380 -30.95 -6.46 6.80
N GLY A 381 -31.36 -5.38 6.09
CA GLY A 381 -31.65 -5.45 4.67
C GLY A 381 -30.34 -5.49 3.90
N SER A 382 -30.22 -6.34 2.88
CA SER A 382 -29.00 -6.41 2.06
C SER A 382 -28.84 -5.08 1.33
N LYS A 383 -27.88 -4.27 1.79
CA LYS A 383 -27.51 -2.99 1.16
C LYS A 383 -26.70 -3.30 -0.08
N ASP A 384 -27.13 -2.81 -1.23
CA ASP A 384 -26.52 -3.10 -2.54
C ASP A 384 -25.11 -2.48 -2.71
N ALA A 385 -24.44 -2.84 -3.82
CA ALA A 385 -23.09 -2.40 -4.09
C ALA A 385 -22.95 -0.87 -4.28
N VAL A 386 -23.96 -0.22 -4.87
CA VAL A 386 -24.03 1.24 -5.04
C VAL A 386 -24.13 1.93 -3.68
N PHE A 387 -25.01 1.43 -2.80
CA PHE A 387 -25.09 1.92 -1.42
C PHE A 387 -23.74 1.85 -0.70
N GLN A 388 -23.05 0.70 -0.80
CA GLN A 388 -21.76 0.50 -0.17
C GLN A 388 -20.65 1.39 -0.76
N ALA A 389 -20.68 1.63 -2.07
CA ALA A 389 -19.72 2.51 -2.73
C ALA A 389 -19.86 3.97 -2.25
N VAL A 390 -21.11 4.47 -2.10
CA VAL A 390 -21.37 5.80 -1.54
C VAL A 390 -20.98 5.86 -0.07
N LEU A 391 -21.38 4.87 0.74
CA LEU A 391 -21.05 4.83 2.17
C LEU A 391 -19.54 4.90 2.40
N LYS A 392 -18.75 4.18 1.60
CA LYS A 392 -17.28 4.15 1.70
C LYS A 392 -16.57 5.29 0.94
N GLY A 393 -17.28 6.14 0.22
CA GLY A 393 -16.67 7.20 -0.58
C GLY A 393 -15.87 6.70 -1.79
N ASN A 394 -16.16 5.50 -2.32
CA ASN A 394 -15.40 4.87 -3.39
C ASN A 394 -15.77 5.44 -4.77
N LYS A 395 -15.06 6.48 -5.19
CA LYS A 395 -15.24 7.15 -6.49
C LYS A 395 -14.87 6.25 -7.69
N GLY A 396 -13.94 5.31 -7.49
CA GLY A 396 -13.41 4.47 -8.57
C GLY A 396 -14.40 3.39 -9.06
N SER A 397 -15.25 2.86 -8.18
CA SER A 397 -16.18 1.78 -8.52
C SER A 397 -17.62 2.23 -8.76
N ILE A 398 -18.02 3.42 -8.32
CA ILE A 398 -19.43 3.85 -8.29
C ILE A 398 -20.09 3.80 -9.67
N ILE A 399 -19.41 4.25 -10.73
CA ILE A 399 -19.97 4.28 -12.09
C ILE A 399 -20.18 2.86 -12.62
N ASP A 400 -19.27 1.95 -12.33
CA ASP A 400 -19.36 0.55 -12.79
C ASP A 400 -20.49 -0.19 -12.06
N GLU A 401 -20.67 0.07 -10.76
CA GLU A 401 -21.77 -0.50 -9.99
C GLU A 401 -23.14 0.06 -10.43
N VAL A 402 -23.21 1.35 -10.73
CA VAL A 402 -24.45 1.96 -11.30
C VAL A 402 -24.77 1.35 -12.66
N LYS A 403 -23.81 1.23 -13.57
CA LYS A 403 -23.98 0.59 -14.88
C LYS A 403 -24.46 -0.85 -14.75
N LYS A 404 -23.91 -1.59 -13.80
CA LYS A 404 -24.32 -2.96 -13.53
C LYS A 404 -25.78 -3.03 -13.08
N MET A 405 -26.20 -2.20 -12.13
CA MET A 405 -27.61 -2.15 -11.69
C MET A 405 -28.56 -1.77 -12.83
N LEU A 406 -28.15 -0.84 -13.70
CA LEU A 406 -28.93 -0.48 -14.90
C LEU A 406 -29.03 -1.66 -15.87
N SER A 407 -27.96 -2.43 -16.08
CA SER A 407 -27.95 -3.63 -16.94
C SER A 407 -28.79 -4.77 -16.35
N ASP A 408 -28.90 -4.85 -15.03
CA ASP A 408 -29.73 -5.81 -14.30
C ASP A 408 -31.22 -5.41 -14.27
N GLY A 409 -31.58 -4.27 -14.92
CA GLY A 409 -32.94 -3.83 -15.14
C GLY A 409 -33.47 -2.83 -14.11
N ALA A 410 -32.64 -2.32 -13.21
CA ALA A 410 -33.04 -1.25 -12.29
C ALA A 410 -33.26 0.08 -13.05
N LYS A 411 -34.26 0.86 -12.67
CA LYS A 411 -34.52 2.18 -13.25
C LYS A 411 -33.63 3.23 -12.56
N PRO A 412 -33.21 4.30 -13.28
CA PRO A 412 -32.45 5.39 -12.71
C PRO A 412 -33.05 5.97 -11.41
N ASP A 413 -34.35 6.22 -11.39
CA ASP A 413 -35.09 6.71 -10.22
C ASP A 413 -35.01 5.74 -9.03
N GLU A 414 -35.08 4.44 -9.29
CA GLU A 414 -34.98 3.41 -8.24
C GLU A 414 -33.59 3.37 -7.61
N ILE A 415 -32.51 3.52 -8.40
CA ILE A 415 -31.13 3.58 -7.90
C ILE A 415 -30.96 4.81 -7.01
N ILE A 416 -31.48 5.97 -7.41
CA ILE A 416 -31.40 7.20 -6.63
C ILE A 416 -32.14 7.03 -5.30
N ASN A 417 -33.42 6.61 -5.34
CA ASN A 417 -34.29 6.58 -4.17
C ASN A 417 -33.99 5.43 -3.20
N ASN A 418 -33.54 4.27 -3.70
CA ASN A 418 -33.38 3.07 -2.89
C ASN A 418 -31.91 2.81 -2.47
N SER A 419 -30.93 3.40 -3.18
CA SER A 419 -29.51 3.18 -2.93
C SER A 419 -28.76 4.46 -2.57
N LEU A 420 -28.81 5.51 -3.41
CA LEU A 420 -28.01 6.72 -3.22
C LEU A 420 -28.51 7.57 -2.04
N ILE A 421 -29.80 7.88 -1.98
CA ILE A 421 -30.39 8.70 -0.90
C ILE A 421 -30.28 8.00 0.47
N PRO A 422 -30.62 6.70 0.61
CA PRO A 422 -30.41 6.01 1.87
C PRO A 422 -28.94 5.96 2.31
N ALA A 423 -27.99 5.82 1.36
CA ALA A 423 -26.58 5.79 1.65
C ALA A 423 -26.07 7.13 2.24
N ILE A 424 -26.42 8.27 1.60
CA ILE A 424 -25.97 9.58 2.10
C ILE A 424 -26.65 9.95 3.42
N ASN A 425 -27.90 9.53 3.64
CA ASN A 425 -28.56 9.71 4.93
C ASN A 425 -27.85 8.93 6.04
N GLU A 426 -27.44 7.69 5.78
CA GLU A 426 -26.64 6.90 6.73
C GLU A 426 -25.26 7.54 7.01
N VAL A 427 -24.61 8.10 5.98
CA VAL A 427 -23.38 8.88 6.14
C VAL A 427 -23.62 10.09 7.08
N GLY A 428 -24.74 10.79 6.91
CA GLY A 428 -25.15 11.89 7.80
C GLY A 428 -25.35 11.44 9.26
N GLU A 429 -26.01 10.30 9.46
CA GLU A 429 -26.19 9.73 10.80
C GLU A 429 -24.87 9.30 11.44
N LEU A 430 -23.99 8.67 10.66
CA LEU A 430 -22.65 8.29 11.12
C LEU A 430 -21.80 9.52 11.48
N PHE A 431 -21.95 10.61 10.72
CA PHE A 431 -21.30 11.89 11.03
C PHE A 431 -21.85 12.50 12.33
N ASN A 432 -23.17 12.53 12.54
CA ASN A 432 -23.81 12.99 13.77
C ASN A 432 -23.37 12.17 14.99
N GLN A 433 -23.20 10.84 14.81
CA GLN A 433 -22.70 9.94 15.86
C GLN A 433 -21.19 10.04 16.07
N LYS A 434 -20.47 10.93 15.37
CA LYS A 434 -19.02 11.08 15.40
C LYS A 434 -18.25 9.82 14.99
N LYS A 435 -18.87 8.93 14.22
CA LYS A 435 -18.24 7.75 13.62
C LYS A 435 -17.63 8.08 12.25
N TYR A 436 -18.21 9.05 11.54
CA TYR A 436 -17.67 9.62 10.32
C TYR A 436 -17.20 11.04 10.57
N PHE A 437 -16.19 11.48 9.83
CA PHE A 437 -15.59 12.80 9.89
C PHE A 437 -15.80 13.54 8.57
N LEU A 438 -15.48 14.84 8.58
CA LEU A 438 -15.75 15.72 7.43
C LEU A 438 -15.16 15.20 6.10
N PRO A 439 -13.93 14.66 6.01
CA PRO A 439 -13.41 14.11 4.76
C PRO A 439 -14.23 12.91 4.22
N GLN A 440 -14.70 12.02 5.10
CA GLN A 440 -15.56 10.89 4.70
C GLN A 440 -16.92 11.38 4.19
N LEU A 441 -17.52 12.37 4.87
CA LEU A 441 -18.75 13.00 4.43
C LEU A 441 -18.58 13.62 3.02
N ILE A 442 -17.51 14.36 2.79
CA ILE A 442 -17.17 14.96 1.49
C ILE A 442 -16.87 13.87 0.45
N GLY A 443 -16.15 12.83 0.82
CA GLY A 443 -15.85 11.68 -0.04
C GLY A 443 -17.13 10.99 -0.53
N SER A 444 -18.05 10.67 0.38
CA SER A 444 -19.35 10.07 0.08
C SER A 444 -20.24 10.97 -0.77
N ALA A 445 -20.27 12.27 -0.46
CA ALA A 445 -21.03 13.27 -1.23
C ALA A 445 -20.50 13.38 -2.67
N ASN A 446 -19.19 13.42 -2.86
CA ASN A 446 -18.57 13.44 -4.20
C ASN A 446 -18.83 12.13 -4.97
N THR A 447 -18.82 10.99 -4.29
CA THR A 447 -19.13 9.68 -4.91
C THR A 447 -20.59 9.63 -5.36
N MET A 448 -21.53 10.11 -4.54
CA MET A 448 -22.93 10.24 -4.90
C MET A 448 -23.12 11.19 -6.09
N LYS A 449 -22.41 12.32 -6.11
CA LYS A 449 -22.46 13.29 -7.21
C LYS A 449 -22.09 12.65 -8.55
N LEU A 450 -21.00 11.88 -8.60
CA LEU A 450 -20.58 11.14 -9.81
C LEU A 450 -21.67 10.16 -10.29
N ALA A 451 -22.33 9.47 -9.35
CA ALA A 451 -23.45 8.59 -9.69
C ALA A 451 -24.64 9.34 -10.29
N ILE A 452 -25.00 10.48 -9.69
CA ILE A 452 -26.13 11.33 -10.17
C ILE A 452 -25.80 11.91 -11.55
N GLU A 453 -24.61 12.47 -11.76
CA GLU A 453 -24.17 12.98 -13.07
C GLU A 453 -24.26 11.92 -14.19
N HIS A 454 -24.03 10.65 -13.83
CA HIS A 454 -24.18 9.53 -14.77
C HIS A 454 -25.64 9.14 -15.01
N LEU A 455 -26.51 9.23 -14.01
CA LEU A 455 -27.93 8.86 -14.09
C LEU A 455 -28.81 9.97 -14.66
N GLU A 456 -28.46 11.24 -14.48
CA GLU A 456 -29.23 12.41 -14.88
C GLU A 456 -29.68 12.41 -16.37
N PRO A 457 -28.78 12.08 -17.34
CA PRO A 457 -29.18 11.99 -18.75
C PRO A 457 -30.20 10.89 -19.05
N LEU A 458 -30.35 9.91 -18.13
CA LEU A 458 -31.22 8.74 -18.26
C LEU A 458 -32.60 8.94 -17.58
N LEU A 459 -32.76 10.04 -16.83
CA LEU A 459 -34.00 10.39 -16.15
C LEU A 459 -35.02 10.97 -17.17
N GLU A 460 -36.23 10.50 -17.11
CA GLU A 460 -37.32 11.10 -17.88
C GLU A 460 -37.63 12.50 -17.32
N LYS A 461 -37.47 13.54 -18.14
CA LYS A 461 -37.90 14.91 -17.78
C LYS A 461 -39.42 14.95 -17.61
N LYS A 462 -39.86 14.91 -16.38
CA LYS A 462 -41.25 15.31 -16.07
C LYS A 462 -41.32 16.82 -16.08
N ASP A 463 -42.00 17.40 -17.09
CA ASP A 463 -42.43 18.79 -17.08
C ASP A 463 -43.44 18.99 -15.94
N SER A 464 -42.94 19.24 -14.75
CA SER A 464 -43.75 19.72 -13.64
C SER A 464 -43.76 21.25 -13.71
N GLY A 465 -44.84 21.81 -14.27
CA GLY A 465 -45.08 23.26 -14.37
C GLY A 465 -45.39 23.93 -13.03
N GLU A 466 -44.71 23.59 -11.95
CA GLU A 466 -44.82 24.26 -10.66
C GLU A 466 -43.55 25.09 -10.41
N ASP A 467 -43.74 26.38 -10.11
CA ASP A 467 -42.67 27.29 -9.67
C ASP A 467 -41.96 26.73 -8.43
N MET A 468 -40.77 26.22 -8.62
CA MET A 468 -39.95 25.75 -7.49
C MET A 468 -39.41 26.92 -6.67
N PRO A 469 -39.43 26.84 -5.33
CA PRO A 469 -38.87 27.91 -4.48
C PRO A 469 -37.34 28.07 -4.70
N THR A 470 -36.90 29.31 -4.88
CA THR A 470 -35.48 29.65 -5.05
C THR A 470 -34.82 29.87 -3.70
N LEU A 471 -33.72 29.13 -3.43
CA LEU A 471 -32.87 29.32 -2.24
C LEU A 471 -31.62 30.07 -2.63
N VAL A 472 -31.35 31.22 -2.01
CA VAL A 472 -30.14 32.01 -2.19
C VAL A 472 -29.24 31.81 -0.98
N ILE A 473 -28.00 31.36 -1.20
CA ILE A 473 -26.98 31.16 -0.16
C ILE A 473 -25.78 32.03 -0.50
N ALA A 474 -25.40 32.92 0.43
CA ALA A 474 -24.25 33.81 0.28
C ALA A 474 -23.42 33.84 1.57
N THR A 475 -22.12 34.15 1.44
CA THR A 475 -21.25 34.50 2.57
C THR A 475 -21.43 35.97 2.94
N VAL A 476 -21.36 36.30 4.22
CA VAL A 476 -21.46 37.69 4.68
C VAL A 476 -20.19 38.46 4.26
N GLU A 477 -20.32 39.73 3.88
CA GLU A 477 -19.22 40.59 3.50
C GLU A 477 -18.15 40.64 4.62
N GLY A 478 -16.90 40.33 4.27
CA GLY A 478 -15.78 40.26 5.21
C GLY A 478 -15.52 38.89 5.85
N ASP A 479 -16.37 37.89 5.63
CA ASP A 479 -16.10 36.51 6.08
C ASP A 479 -15.40 35.71 4.97
N ILE A 480 -14.17 35.26 5.27
CA ILE A 480 -13.35 34.43 4.35
C ILE A 480 -13.67 32.92 4.43
N HIS A 481 -14.59 32.52 5.33
CA HIS A 481 -14.90 31.11 5.60
C HIS A 481 -15.98 30.56 4.66
N ASP A 482 -15.65 30.40 3.38
CA ASP A 482 -16.57 29.84 2.37
C ASP A 482 -16.89 28.33 2.53
N ILE A 483 -16.14 27.61 3.38
CA ILE A 483 -16.26 26.16 3.51
C ILE A 483 -17.67 25.73 3.91
N GLY A 484 -18.26 26.39 4.91
CA GLY A 484 -19.61 26.07 5.38
C GLY A 484 -20.70 26.30 4.32
N LYS A 485 -20.63 27.43 3.60
CA LYS A 485 -21.53 27.75 2.48
C LYS A 485 -21.40 26.71 1.36
N ASN A 486 -20.17 26.41 0.93
CA ASN A 486 -19.90 25.47 -0.15
C ASN A 486 -20.36 24.05 0.20
N LEU A 487 -20.23 23.64 1.47
CA LEU A 487 -20.75 22.36 1.96
C LEU A 487 -22.28 22.30 1.90
N VAL A 488 -22.97 23.36 2.34
CA VAL A 488 -24.44 23.44 2.29
C VAL A 488 -24.92 23.45 0.85
N VAL A 489 -24.26 24.19 -0.06
CA VAL A 489 -24.58 24.19 -1.51
C VAL A 489 -24.39 22.80 -2.10
N LEU A 490 -23.29 22.11 -1.76
CA LEU A 490 -23.04 20.75 -2.20
C LEU A 490 -24.14 19.80 -1.73
N MET A 491 -24.51 19.85 -0.46
CA MET A 491 -25.56 18.99 0.10
C MET A 491 -26.95 19.30 -0.52
N LEU A 492 -27.27 20.55 -0.76
CA LEU A 492 -28.52 20.94 -1.41
C LEU A 492 -28.56 20.54 -2.90
N SER A 493 -27.42 20.59 -3.60
CA SER A 493 -27.33 20.09 -4.98
C SER A 493 -27.53 18.58 -5.09
N LEU A 494 -27.24 17.84 -4.04
CA LEU A 494 -27.44 16.39 -3.97
C LEU A 494 -28.92 15.98 -3.78
N ILE A 495 -29.77 16.88 -3.31
CA ILE A 495 -31.20 16.64 -3.07
C ILE A 495 -32.12 17.35 -4.10
N HIS A 496 -31.63 17.50 -5.35
CA HIS A 496 -32.41 18.07 -6.50
C HIS A 496 -32.75 19.57 -6.43
N ILE A 497 -31.96 20.36 -5.72
CA ILE A 497 -32.05 21.82 -5.78
C ILE A 497 -31.01 22.32 -6.78
N SER A 498 -31.50 22.71 -7.95
CA SER A 498 -30.81 23.05 -9.20
C SER A 498 -29.68 24.05 -9.11
N GLU A 499 -28.80 23.96 -10.10
CA GLU A 499 -27.73 24.81 -10.62
C GLU A 499 -27.32 26.04 -9.80
N PRO A 500 -26.03 26.09 -9.32
CA PRO A 500 -25.46 27.29 -8.76
C PRO A 500 -25.22 28.30 -9.88
N THR A 501 -26.12 29.24 -10.11
CA THR A 501 -25.83 30.45 -10.86
C THR A 501 -24.89 31.28 -9.98
N ARG A 502 -23.62 31.34 -10.35
CA ARG A 502 -22.70 32.32 -9.77
C ARG A 502 -23.09 33.69 -10.32
N PRO A 503 -23.50 34.67 -9.50
CA PRO A 503 -23.57 36.05 -9.97
C PRO A 503 -22.15 36.50 -10.29
N LEU A 504 -21.96 36.92 -11.52
CA LEU A 504 -20.70 37.49 -12.04
C LEU A 504 -20.51 38.89 -11.50
N TYR A 505 -20.55 39.33 -10.41
CA TYR A 505 -20.32 40.63 -9.79
C TYR A 505 -21.23 40.86 -8.53
N ILE A 506 -20.61 40.89 -7.41
CA ILE A 506 -20.57 42.06 -6.52
C ILE A 506 -19.17 42.17 -5.93
#